data_e851daec73ee0943d7a9ff5c81de7490
#
_entry.id   e851daec73ee0943d7a9ff5c81de7490
#
_cell.length_a   1.000
_cell.length_b   1.000
_cell.length_c   1.000
_cell.angle_alpha   90.00
_cell.angle_beta   90.00
_cell.angle_gamma   90.00
#
_symmetry.space_group_name_H-M   'P 1'
#
loop_
_entity.id
_entity.type
_entity.pdbx_description
1 polymer ?
#
loop_
_entity_poly.entity_id
_entity_poly.type
_entity_poly.pdbx_seq_one_letter_code
_entity_poly.pdbx_strand_id
1 'polypeptide(L)'
;MIRKFQTHEPCIRGWVADSADVIGNVEIQRDASVFFQAVLRGDNHGILIKEGSNIQDGCVLHTDAGHKLEIGRYVSVGHGCILHGCCIEDNVLIGMGAIIMNGAHIGENTIIGAGSLVSEHKMIPPNSVVYGSPVSIIRQISEEQKQMIRKNAQHYVALARIYQEEKR
;
A
#
# COMPACT_ATOMS: atom_id res chain seq x y z
N MET A 1 1.68 -15.21 -8.46
CA MET A 1 2.46 -16.37 -7.91
C MET A 1 2.87 -16.08 -6.48
N ILE A 2 2.71 -17.02 -5.55
CA ILE A 2 3.25 -16.90 -4.18
C ILE A 2 4.52 -17.75 -4.12
N ARG A 3 5.66 -17.13 -3.74
CA ARG A 3 6.97 -17.78 -3.85
C ARG A 3 7.88 -17.45 -2.68
N LYS A 4 8.47 -18.51 -2.09
CA LYS A 4 9.59 -18.39 -1.16
C LYS A 4 10.85 -17.83 -1.86
N PHE A 5 11.59 -16.99 -1.16
CA PHE A 5 12.92 -16.54 -1.56
C PHE A 5 13.92 -16.79 -0.42
N GLN A 6 14.99 -17.55 -0.68
CA GLN A 6 15.94 -18.02 0.32
C GLN A 6 15.22 -18.74 1.50
N THR A 7 15.32 -18.19 2.71
CA THR A 7 14.68 -18.73 3.92
C THR A 7 13.29 -18.12 4.20
N HIS A 8 12.90 -17.06 3.48
CA HIS A 8 11.68 -16.31 3.74
C HIS A 8 10.53 -16.79 2.85
N GLU A 9 9.43 -17.16 3.49
CA GLU A 9 8.18 -17.53 2.85
C GLU A 9 7.11 -16.50 3.18
N PRO A 10 6.28 -16.05 2.20
CA PRO A 10 5.21 -15.11 2.46
C PRO A 10 4.22 -15.62 3.50
N CYS A 11 3.88 -14.78 4.50
CA CYS A 11 2.85 -15.03 5.49
C CYS A 11 1.55 -14.33 5.09
N ILE A 12 0.57 -15.06 4.57
CA ILE A 12 -0.66 -14.50 4.00
C ILE A 12 -1.85 -14.89 4.86
N ARG A 13 -2.51 -13.90 5.47
CA ARG A 13 -3.76 -14.02 6.23
C ARG A 13 -4.91 -13.25 5.57
N GLY A 14 -4.62 -12.46 4.55
CA GLY A 14 -5.55 -11.71 3.72
C GLY A 14 -5.85 -12.41 2.40
N TRP A 15 -6.40 -11.69 1.44
CA TRP A 15 -6.70 -12.17 0.10
C TRP A 15 -5.67 -11.70 -0.92
N VAL A 16 -5.28 -12.60 -1.83
CA VAL A 16 -4.34 -12.31 -2.93
C VAL A 16 -4.92 -12.85 -4.22
N ALA A 17 -5.01 -12.00 -5.25
CA ALA A 17 -5.43 -12.40 -6.59
C ALA A 17 -4.44 -13.39 -7.21
N ASP A 18 -4.93 -14.36 -8.01
CA ASP A 18 -4.08 -15.40 -8.62
C ASP A 18 -3.01 -14.84 -9.55
N SER A 19 -3.29 -13.71 -10.20
CA SER A 19 -2.36 -13.03 -11.11
C SER A 19 -1.35 -12.10 -10.39
N ALA A 20 -1.43 -11.97 -9.07
CA ALA A 20 -0.45 -11.21 -8.30
C ALA A 20 0.78 -12.05 -7.96
N ASP A 21 1.93 -11.39 -7.85
CA ASP A 21 3.19 -12.00 -7.43
C ASP A 21 3.57 -11.54 -6.01
N VAL A 22 3.75 -12.49 -5.09
CA VAL A 22 4.16 -12.23 -3.71
C VAL A 22 5.40 -13.08 -3.40
N ILE A 23 6.54 -12.44 -3.21
CA ILE A 23 7.85 -13.10 -3.19
C ILE A 23 8.63 -12.74 -1.93
N GLY A 24 9.13 -13.74 -1.21
CA GLY A 24 10.09 -13.58 -0.11
C GLY A 24 9.44 -13.11 1.21
N ASN A 25 10.10 -12.19 1.90
CA ASN A 25 9.69 -11.70 3.23
C ASN A 25 8.52 -10.71 3.13
N VAL A 26 7.32 -11.24 2.93
CA VAL A 26 6.08 -10.44 2.81
C VAL A 26 5.06 -10.94 3.82
N GLU A 27 4.52 -10.05 4.65
CA GLU A 27 3.41 -10.33 5.54
C GLU A 27 2.17 -9.56 5.11
N ILE A 28 1.07 -10.27 4.87
CA ILE A 28 -0.25 -9.70 4.52
C ILE A 28 -1.21 -10.10 5.64
N GLN A 29 -1.66 -9.11 6.42
CA GLN A 29 -2.52 -9.33 7.58
C GLN A 29 -3.98 -9.57 7.18
N ARG A 30 -4.80 -9.94 8.18
CA ARG A 30 -6.23 -10.22 7.99
C ARG A 30 -6.95 -9.03 7.35
N ASP A 31 -7.93 -9.34 6.50
CA ASP A 31 -8.72 -8.35 5.75
C ASP A 31 -7.89 -7.41 4.82
N ALA A 32 -6.58 -7.61 4.74
CA ALA A 32 -5.79 -6.96 3.71
C ALA A 32 -5.94 -7.69 2.37
N SER A 33 -5.79 -6.96 1.26
CA SER A 33 -5.99 -7.52 -0.08
C SER A 33 -4.95 -7.03 -1.09
N VAL A 34 -4.56 -7.93 -2.00
CA VAL A 34 -3.66 -7.66 -3.12
C VAL A 34 -4.35 -8.04 -4.41
N PHE A 35 -4.60 -7.05 -5.26
CA PHE A 35 -5.37 -7.19 -6.49
C PHE A 35 -4.52 -7.63 -7.67
N PHE A 36 -5.13 -7.65 -8.84
CA PHE A 36 -4.61 -8.30 -10.02
C PHE A 36 -3.30 -7.68 -10.53
N GLN A 37 -2.33 -8.53 -10.92
CA GLN A 37 -1.05 -8.14 -11.50
C GLN A 37 -0.17 -7.24 -10.59
N ALA A 38 -0.51 -7.11 -9.30
CA ALA A 38 0.37 -6.45 -8.35
C ALA A 38 1.59 -7.34 -8.04
N VAL A 39 2.75 -6.72 -7.83
CA VAL A 39 4.01 -7.39 -7.51
C VAL A 39 4.54 -6.89 -6.16
N LEU A 40 4.66 -7.79 -5.19
CA LEU A 40 5.24 -7.53 -3.87
C LEU A 40 6.51 -8.38 -3.74
N ARG A 41 7.69 -7.74 -3.79
CA ARG A 41 8.97 -8.45 -3.76
C ARG A 41 9.81 -8.03 -2.56
N GLY A 42 9.75 -8.85 -1.50
CA GLY A 42 10.48 -8.70 -0.25
C GLY A 42 11.76 -9.55 -0.21
N ASP A 43 12.65 -9.36 -1.18
CA ASP A 43 13.90 -10.13 -1.31
C ASP A 43 15.11 -9.43 -0.68
N ASN A 44 15.09 -8.11 -0.49
CA ASN A 44 16.13 -7.34 0.19
C ASN A 44 15.77 -7.02 1.65
N HIS A 45 14.50 -6.64 1.90
CA HIS A 45 13.96 -6.37 3.23
C HIS A 45 12.48 -6.77 3.30
N GLY A 46 11.86 -6.69 4.49
CA GLY A 46 10.47 -7.09 4.69
C GLY A 46 9.46 -6.09 4.14
N ILE A 47 8.34 -6.62 3.66
CA ILE A 47 7.13 -5.88 3.31
C ILE A 47 6.03 -6.29 4.28
N LEU A 48 5.39 -5.32 4.94
CA LEU A 48 4.27 -5.54 5.84
C LEU A 48 3.04 -4.78 5.36
N ILE A 49 1.96 -5.51 5.09
CA ILE A 49 0.65 -4.95 4.78
C ILE A 49 -0.30 -5.22 5.95
N LYS A 50 -0.67 -4.17 6.68
CA LYS A 50 -1.51 -4.28 7.86
C LYS A 50 -3.00 -4.43 7.53
N GLU A 51 -3.77 -4.77 8.55
CA GLU A 51 -5.19 -5.09 8.49
C GLU A 51 -6.03 -4.10 7.69
N GLY A 52 -6.91 -4.60 6.84
CA GLY A 52 -7.90 -3.82 6.09
C GLY A 52 -7.33 -2.96 4.95
N SER A 53 -6.03 -3.05 4.67
CA SER A 53 -5.39 -2.30 3.59
C SER A 53 -5.48 -3.03 2.26
N ASN A 54 -5.48 -2.27 1.16
CA ASN A 54 -5.56 -2.85 -0.17
C ASN A 54 -4.45 -2.32 -1.09
N ILE A 55 -3.87 -3.24 -1.84
CA ILE A 55 -2.90 -2.97 -2.90
C ILE A 55 -3.60 -3.26 -4.21
N GLN A 56 -3.90 -2.21 -4.98
CA GLN A 56 -4.73 -2.32 -6.18
C GLN A 56 -3.92 -2.82 -7.39
N ASP A 57 -4.61 -2.99 -8.51
CA ASP A 57 -4.09 -3.64 -9.70
C ASP A 57 -2.81 -2.97 -10.22
N GLY A 58 -1.84 -3.79 -10.64
CA GLY A 58 -0.62 -3.34 -11.27
C GLY A 58 0.37 -2.58 -10.36
N CYS A 59 0.15 -2.54 -9.04
CA CYS A 59 1.09 -1.92 -8.11
C CYS A 59 2.40 -2.72 -8.03
N VAL A 60 3.52 -2.01 -7.83
CA VAL A 60 4.84 -2.60 -7.59
C VAL A 60 5.37 -2.15 -6.23
N LEU A 61 5.58 -3.10 -5.33
CA LEU A 61 6.11 -2.89 -3.99
C LEU A 61 7.45 -3.61 -3.87
N HIS A 62 8.50 -2.86 -3.54
CA HIS A 62 9.84 -3.42 -3.38
C HIS A 62 10.59 -2.75 -2.22
N THR A 63 11.74 -3.29 -1.85
CA THR A 63 12.55 -2.84 -0.72
C THR A 63 14.03 -2.87 -1.07
N ASP A 64 14.79 -1.95 -0.48
CA ASP A 64 16.25 -2.00 -0.46
C ASP A 64 16.79 -2.41 0.90
N ALA A 65 18.07 -2.76 0.96
CA ALA A 65 18.75 -3.06 2.21
C ALA A 65 18.65 -1.84 3.17
N GLY A 66 18.14 -2.09 4.38
CA GLY A 66 17.92 -1.04 5.38
C GLY A 66 16.62 -0.24 5.25
N HIS A 67 15.84 -0.44 4.17
CA HIS A 67 14.57 0.23 3.94
C HIS A 67 13.41 -0.78 3.82
N LYS A 68 12.81 -1.14 4.96
CA LYS A 68 11.57 -1.93 4.95
C LYS A 68 10.42 -1.14 4.35
N LEU A 69 9.43 -1.84 3.81
CA LEU A 69 8.18 -1.24 3.38
C LEU A 69 7.07 -1.61 4.34
N GLU A 70 6.41 -0.61 4.92
CA GLU A 70 5.34 -0.83 5.88
C GLU A 70 4.10 -0.03 5.48
N ILE A 71 2.98 -0.73 5.29
CA ILE A 71 1.67 -0.16 5.01
C ILE A 71 0.81 -0.32 6.26
N GLY A 72 0.32 0.80 6.80
CA GLY A 72 -0.56 0.88 7.96
C GLY A 72 -1.91 0.21 7.75
N ARG A 73 -2.84 0.40 8.67
CA ARG A 73 -4.20 -0.14 8.61
C ARG A 73 -5.11 0.73 7.74
N TYR A 74 -6.03 0.07 7.01
CA TYR A 74 -7.04 0.75 6.19
C TYR A 74 -6.43 1.76 5.21
N VAL A 75 -5.27 1.42 4.67
CA VAL A 75 -4.62 2.16 3.60
C VAL A 75 -5.12 1.65 2.26
N SER A 76 -5.45 2.57 1.35
CA SER A 76 -5.73 2.23 -0.05
C SER A 76 -4.58 2.68 -0.94
N VAL A 77 -3.92 1.73 -1.59
CA VAL A 77 -2.87 2.00 -2.59
C VAL A 77 -3.50 1.85 -3.97
N GLY A 78 -3.70 2.98 -4.65
CA GLY A 78 -4.37 3.07 -5.95
C GLY A 78 -3.62 2.34 -7.06
N HIS A 79 -4.34 2.02 -8.13
CA HIS A 79 -3.84 1.26 -9.27
C HIS A 79 -2.51 1.81 -9.81
N GLY A 80 -1.57 0.91 -10.14
CA GLY A 80 -0.31 1.25 -10.78
C GLY A 80 0.69 2.05 -9.93
N CYS A 81 0.51 2.13 -8.61
CA CYS A 81 1.48 2.78 -7.72
C CYS A 81 2.79 2.01 -7.64
N ILE A 82 3.88 2.76 -7.42
CA ILE A 82 5.20 2.21 -7.10
C ILE A 82 5.57 2.65 -5.68
N LEU A 83 5.72 1.69 -4.78
CA LEU A 83 6.13 1.95 -3.40
C LEU A 83 7.47 1.25 -3.14
N HIS A 84 8.47 2.00 -2.72
CA HIS A 84 9.81 1.49 -2.54
C HIS A 84 10.37 1.88 -1.17
N GLY A 85 10.56 0.91 -0.27
CA GLY A 85 11.19 1.08 1.03
C GLY A 85 10.66 2.23 1.88
N CYS A 86 9.34 2.45 1.93
CA CYS A 86 8.68 3.57 2.59
C CYS A 86 7.79 3.12 3.75
N CYS A 87 7.40 4.06 4.59
CA CYS A 87 6.45 3.85 5.69
C CYS A 87 5.19 4.68 5.45
N ILE A 88 4.03 4.04 5.48
CA ILE A 88 2.71 4.67 5.33
C ILE A 88 1.91 4.34 6.57
N GLU A 89 1.48 5.36 7.31
CA GLU A 89 0.66 5.20 8.52
C GLU A 89 -0.79 4.84 8.22
N ASP A 90 -1.63 4.77 9.24
CA ASP A 90 -3.01 4.31 9.13
C ASP A 90 -3.91 5.31 8.35
N ASN A 91 -4.97 4.79 7.72
CA ASN A 91 -6.00 5.59 7.07
C ASN A 91 -5.47 6.57 6.00
N VAL A 92 -4.59 6.09 5.13
CA VAL A 92 -3.99 6.87 4.03
C VAL A 92 -4.56 6.42 2.68
N LEU A 93 -4.78 7.38 1.79
CA LEU A 93 -5.11 7.12 0.38
C LEU A 93 -3.94 7.54 -0.51
N ILE A 94 -3.36 6.57 -1.21
CA ILE A 94 -2.37 6.81 -2.25
C ILE A 94 -3.08 6.78 -3.60
N GLY A 95 -3.10 7.91 -4.29
CA GLY A 95 -3.75 8.04 -5.61
C GLY A 95 -3.05 7.23 -6.69
N MET A 96 -3.81 6.82 -7.69
CA MET A 96 -3.35 5.99 -8.81
C MET A 96 -2.06 6.51 -9.45
N GLY A 97 -1.11 5.61 -9.75
CA GLY A 97 0.14 5.94 -10.41
C GLY A 97 1.13 6.78 -9.59
N ALA A 98 0.90 6.97 -8.29
CA ALA A 98 1.85 7.67 -7.43
C ALA A 98 3.11 6.83 -7.20
N ILE A 99 4.26 7.51 -7.03
CA ILE A 99 5.55 6.92 -6.72
C ILE A 99 6.01 7.42 -5.36
N ILE A 100 6.34 6.48 -4.45
CA ILE A 100 6.85 6.80 -3.10
C ILE A 100 8.18 6.09 -2.91
N MET A 101 9.24 6.86 -2.65
CA MET A 101 10.62 6.38 -2.66
C MET A 101 11.14 6.04 -1.26
N ASN A 102 12.38 5.48 -1.23
CA ASN A 102 13.03 4.99 -0.02
C ASN A 102 13.03 5.99 1.14
N GLY A 103 12.71 5.50 2.34
CA GLY A 103 12.75 6.29 3.56
C GLY A 103 11.68 7.36 3.65
N ALA A 104 10.80 7.50 2.65
CA ALA A 104 9.66 8.40 2.75
C ALA A 104 8.68 7.93 3.83
N HIS A 105 8.11 8.87 4.57
CA HIS A 105 7.15 8.60 5.63
C HIS A 105 5.87 9.41 5.41
N ILE A 106 4.74 8.72 5.34
CA ILE A 106 3.43 9.35 5.14
C ILE A 106 2.63 9.22 6.43
N GLY A 107 2.36 10.36 7.05
CA GLY A 107 1.56 10.42 8.29
C GLY A 107 0.10 10.02 8.07
N GLU A 108 -0.55 9.61 9.16
CA GLU A 108 -1.94 9.13 9.15
C GLU A 108 -2.95 10.14 8.56
N ASN A 109 -4.09 9.64 8.12
CA ASN A 109 -5.18 10.47 7.59
C ASN A 109 -4.71 11.39 6.44
N THR A 110 -3.90 10.90 5.53
CA THR A 110 -3.30 11.69 4.45
C THR A 110 -3.78 11.20 3.08
N ILE A 111 -3.94 12.13 2.14
CA ILE A 111 -4.19 11.84 0.73
C ILE A 111 -2.98 12.26 -0.08
N ILE A 112 -2.37 11.30 -0.78
CA ILE A 112 -1.40 11.54 -1.84
C ILE A 112 -2.16 11.50 -3.16
N GLY A 113 -2.12 12.58 -3.93
CA GLY A 113 -2.84 12.68 -5.20
C GLY A 113 -2.31 11.76 -6.28
N ALA A 114 -3.14 11.46 -7.27
CA ALA A 114 -2.76 10.62 -8.39
C ALA A 114 -1.54 11.17 -9.16
N GLY A 115 -0.63 10.29 -9.63
CA GLY A 115 0.57 10.64 -10.36
C GLY A 115 1.61 11.43 -9.56
N SER A 116 1.49 11.53 -8.25
CA SER A 116 2.42 12.26 -7.39
C SER A 116 3.75 11.53 -7.21
N LEU A 117 4.84 12.29 -7.02
CA LEU A 117 6.16 11.76 -6.67
C LEU A 117 6.56 12.22 -5.26
N VAL A 118 6.62 11.28 -4.32
CA VAL A 118 7.19 11.49 -2.98
C VAL A 118 8.66 11.05 -3.01
N SER A 119 9.57 12.01 -2.96
CA SER A 119 11.01 11.76 -3.03
C SER A 119 11.53 11.03 -1.78
N GLU A 120 12.75 10.50 -1.89
CA GLU A 120 13.44 9.82 -0.79
C GLU A 120 13.48 10.66 0.49
N HIS A 121 13.31 9.99 1.63
CA HIS A 121 13.35 10.56 2.97
C HIS A 121 12.36 11.72 3.22
N LYS A 122 11.39 11.91 2.33
CA LYS A 122 10.38 12.96 2.50
C LYS A 122 9.42 12.60 3.65
N MET A 123 9.28 13.52 4.59
CA MET A 123 8.33 13.42 5.70
C MET A 123 7.05 14.17 5.34
N ILE A 124 5.94 13.47 5.21
CA ILE A 124 4.61 14.08 5.03
C ILE A 124 3.89 14.03 6.38
N PRO A 125 3.54 15.18 6.97
CA PRO A 125 2.85 15.22 8.25
C PRO A 125 1.45 14.61 8.15
N PRO A 126 0.88 14.12 9.25
CA PRO A 126 -0.48 13.60 9.27
C PRO A 126 -1.51 14.67 8.87
N ASN A 127 -2.69 14.21 8.49
CA ASN A 127 -3.83 15.05 8.14
C ASN A 127 -3.58 15.98 6.94
N SER A 128 -2.81 15.53 5.94
CA SER A 128 -2.39 16.33 4.79
C SER A 128 -3.08 15.89 3.49
N VAL A 129 -3.33 16.86 2.61
CA VAL A 129 -3.60 16.61 1.18
C VAL A 129 -2.40 17.09 0.38
N VAL A 130 -1.81 16.18 -0.40
CA VAL A 130 -0.50 16.35 -1.03
C VAL A 130 -0.58 16.00 -2.51
N TYR A 131 -0.04 16.86 -3.38
CA TYR A 131 0.02 16.68 -4.83
C TYR A 131 1.34 17.12 -5.40
N GLY A 132 1.67 16.59 -6.58
CA GLY A 132 2.74 17.10 -7.43
C GLY A 132 3.89 16.11 -7.67
N SER A 133 4.82 16.53 -8.55
CA SER A 133 6.03 15.78 -8.88
C SER A 133 7.20 16.75 -9.01
N PRO A 134 8.00 16.95 -7.94
CA PRO A 134 7.84 16.41 -6.59
C PRO A 134 6.64 17.01 -5.83
N VAL A 135 6.17 16.30 -4.77
CA VAL A 135 4.99 16.70 -4.01
C VAL A 135 5.15 17.97 -3.19
N SER A 136 4.05 18.71 -3.06
CA SER A 136 3.85 19.77 -2.07
C SER A 136 2.59 19.53 -1.26
N ILE A 137 2.59 19.99 0.02
CA ILE A 137 1.39 19.99 0.85
C ILE A 137 0.46 21.09 0.36
N ILE A 138 -0.76 20.72 -0.03
CA ILE A 138 -1.73 21.66 -0.58
C ILE A 138 -2.61 22.25 0.51
N ARG A 139 -3.08 21.43 1.45
CA ARG A 139 -3.95 21.82 2.56
C ARG A 139 -4.09 20.72 3.59
N GLN A 140 -4.76 21.04 4.67
CA GLN A 140 -5.25 20.04 5.65
C GLN A 140 -6.40 19.23 5.04
N ILE A 141 -6.53 17.98 5.45
CA ILE A 141 -7.64 17.11 5.08
C ILE A 141 -8.91 17.48 5.86
N SER A 142 -10.09 17.36 5.24
CA SER A 142 -11.37 17.53 5.95
C SER A 142 -11.82 16.23 6.64
N GLU A 143 -12.74 16.35 7.60
CA GLU A 143 -13.30 15.17 8.28
C GLU A 143 -14.10 14.27 7.31
N GLU A 144 -14.80 14.84 6.32
CA GLU A 144 -15.48 14.08 5.27
C GLU A 144 -14.48 13.26 4.44
N GLN A 145 -13.31 13.81 4.15
CA GLN A 145 -12.28 13.12 3.40
C GLN A 145 -11.63 11.99 4.21
N LYS A 146 -11.42 12.16 5.52
CA LYS A 146 -10.96 11.07 6.41
C LYS A 146 -11.95 9.90 6.41
N GLN A 147 -13.24 10.21 6.50
CA GLN A 147 -14.31 9.20 6.42
C GLN A 147 -14.35 8.52 5.04
N MET A 148 -14.14 9.29 3.97
CA MET A 148 -14.09 8.77 2.60
C MET A 148 -12.92 7.78 2.43
N ILE A 149 -11.72 8.08 2.94
CA ILE A 149 -10.57 7.14 2.93
C ILE A 149 -10.96 5.83 3.63
N ARG A 150 -11.55 5.93 4.83
CA ARG A 150 -11.96 4.76 5.61
C ARG A 150 -13.00 3.91 4.88
N LYS A 151 -14.03 4.54 4.31
CA LYS A 151 -15.06 3.86 3.53
C LYS A 151 -14.50 3.19 2.28
N ASN A 152 -13.53 3.84 1.61
CA ASN A 152 -12.85 3.26 0.46
C ASN A 152 -12.11 1.96 0.85
N ALA A 153 -11.31 1.97 1.91
CA ALA A 153 -10.63 0.78 2.39
C ALA A 153 -11.62 -0.35 2.77
N GLN A 154 -12.71 -0.02 3.46
CA GLN A 154 -13.76 -0.99 3.82
C GLN A 154 -14.47 -1.58 2.60
N HIS A 155 -14.67 -0.78 1.54
CA HIS A 155 -15.20 -1.27 0.27
C HIS A 155 -14.29 -2.35 -0.32
N TYR A 156 -12.98 -2.15 -0.33
CA TYR A 156 -12.01 -3.13 -0.83
C TYR A 156 -11.94 -4.39 0.04
N VAL A 157 -12.13 -4.28 1.36
CA VAL A 157 -12.29 -5.46 2.24
C VAL A 157 -13.50 -6.28 1.81
N ALA A 158 -14.65 -5.64 1.57
CA ALA A 158 -15.86 -6.33 1.14
C ALA A 158 -15.69 -6.95 -0.25
N LEU A 159 -15.06 -6.23 -1.19
CA LEU A 159 -14.79 -6.71 -2.55
C LEU A 159 -13.87 -7.94 -2.56
N ALA A 160 -12.81 -7.92 -1.74
CA ALA A 160 -11.90 -9.06 -1.62
C ALA A 160 -12.60 -10.32 -1.09
N ARG A 161 -13.56 -10.18 -0.18
CA ARG A 161 -14.38 -11.30 0.31
C ARG A 161 -15.25 -11.88 -0.78
N ILE A 162 -15.87 -11.07 -1.64
CA ILE A 162 -16.65 -11.53 -2.80
C ILE A 162 -15.76 -12.38 -3.73
N TYR A 163 -14.56 -11.87 -4.10
CA TYR A 163 -13.63 -12.62 -4.93
C TYR A 163 -13.17 -13.94 -4.28
N GLN A 164 -13.04 -13.96 -2.95
CA GLN A 164 -12.67 -15.18 -2.23
C GLN A 164 -13.80 -16.22 -2.22
N GLU A 165 -15.05 -15.79 -2.19
CA GLU A 165 -16.23 -16.67 -2.23
C GLU A 165 -16.47 -17.23 -3.62
N GLU A 166 -16.29 -16.46 -4.68
CA GLU A 166 -16.47 -16.88 -6.08
C GLU A 166 -15.41 -17.92 -6.53
N LYS A 167 -14.30 -18.07 -5.81
CA LYS A 167 -13.27 -19.09 -6.07
C LYS A 167 -13.59 -20.45 -5.46
N ARG A 168 -14.64 -20.57 -4.69
CA ARG A 168 -15.07 -21.85 -4.06
C ARG A 168 -16.09 -22.57 -4.93
#